data_9107d1af1f068e130340ca0dd141d300
#
_entry.id   9107d1af1f068e130340ca0dd141d300
#
_cell.length_a   1.000
_cell.length_b   1.000
_cell.length_c   1.000
_cell.angle_alpha   90.00
_cell.angle_beta   90.00
_cell.angle_gamma   90.00
#
_symmetry.space_group_name_H-M   'P 1'
#
loop_
_entity.id
_entity.type
_entity.pdbx_description
1 polymer ?
#
loop_
_entity_poly.entity_id
_entity_poly.type
_entity_poly.pdbx_seq_one_letter_code
_entity_poly.pdbx_strand_id
1 'polypeptide(L)'
;MADELYLDTFREVRPAGSPLATLLLAHGSGAGMDSPFLEHLAVELARREIRTLRFDFPYMARARAEGKRRPPSPAPVLLTHWRQLVARWRAAESGPLWLAGKSMGGRMASLLADELGAAGLICLGYPFHPAGKPERLRTEHLATLATPTLIVQGERDALGNREEVAGYTLAPSIEVQWIATADHDLKPLKRSGLSQTEVLADTAAHIAAFVRTGG
;
A
#
# COMPACT_ATOMS: atom_id res chain seq x y z
N MET A 1 20.74 13.72 8.65
CA MET A 1 21.39 14.12 7.38
C MET A 1 21.33 13.02 6.30
N ALA A 2 21.81 11.80 6.52
CA ALA A 2 21.74 10.75 5.47
C ALA A 2 20.30 10.36 5.08
N ASP A 3 19.34 10.41 5.99
CA ASP A 3 17.94 10.06 5.74
C ASP A 3 17.18 11.18 5.00
N GLU A 4 17.58 12.44 5.11
CA GLU A 4 17.01 13.55 4.34
C GLU A 4 17.28 13.44 2.84
N LEU A 5 18.42 12.90 2.43
CA LEU A 5 18.77 12.69 1.03
C LEU A 5 17.82 11.73 0.29
N TYR A 6 17.14 10.84 1.01
CA TYR A 6 16.20 9.88 0.39
C TYR A 6 14.78 10.41 0.23
N LEU A 7 14.42 11.52 0.89
CA LEU A 7 13.10 12.15 0.78
C LEU A 7 12.82 12.75 -0.60
N ASP A 8 13.85 13.00 -1.41
CA ASP A 8 13.73 13.59 -2.75
C ASP A 8 13.54 12.58 -3.86
N THR A 9 13.64 11.28 -3.56
CA THR A 9 13.66 10.23 -4.57
C THR A 9 12.30 9.58 -4.73
N PHE A 10 11.38 10.23 -5.45
CA PHE A 10 10.13 9.60 -5.88
C PHE A 10 10.25 9.00 -7.28
N ARG A 11 9.58 7.86 -7.48
CA ARG A 11 9.20 7.36 -8.79
C ARG A 11 7.74 7.74 -9.04
N GLU A 12 7.57 8.73 -9.87
CA GLU A 12 6.24 9.23 -10.22
C GLU A 12 5.70 8.58 -11.48
N VAL A 13 4.38 8.28 -11.49
CA VAL A 13 3.61 7.98 -12.69
C VAL A 13 2.37 8.87 -12.67
N ARG A 14 2.18 9.65 -13.74
CA ARG A 14 1.07 10.59 -13.90
C ARG A 14 0.09 10.13 -14.98
N PRO A 15 -1.21 10.42 -14.82
CA PRO A 15 -2.15 10.35 -15.92
C PRO A 15 -1.85 11.41 -17.00
N ALA A 16 -2.43 11.25 -18.19
CA ALA A 16 -2.30 12.22 -19.26
C ALA A 16 -2.98 13.56 -18.97
N GLY A 17 -4.03 13.55 -18.12
CA GLY A 17 -4.78 14.73 -17.68
C GLY A 17 -4.53 15.07 -16.22
N SER A 18 -5.40 15.96 -15.68
CA SER A 18 -5.39 16.28 -14.25
C SER A 18 -5.73 15.04 -13.43
N PRO A 19 -4.96 14.72 -12.37
CA PRO A 19 -5.24 13.56 -11.56
C PRO A 19 -6.50 13.74 -10.70
N LEU A 20 -7.31 12.70 -10.60
CA LEU A 20 -8.42 12.60 -9.66
C LEU A 20 -7.91 12.60 -8.22
N ALA A 21 -6.84 11.90 -7.96
CA ALA A 21 -6.19 11.82 -6.66
C ALA A 21 -4.69 11.52 -6.81
N THR A 22 -3.94 11.81 -5.75
CA THR A 22 -2.53 11.41 -5.62
C THR A 22 -2.39 10.35 -4.54
N LEU A 23 -1.76 9.22 -4.87
CA LEU A 23 -1.38 8.16 -3.95
C LEU A 23 0.11 8.23 -3.62
N LEU A 24 0.47 8.38 -2.35
CA LEU A 24 1.80 8.02 -1.86
C LEU A 24 1.82 6.50 -1.65
N LEU A 25 2.64 5.79 -2.43
CA LEU A 25 2.61 4.32 -2.51
C LEU A 25 3.92 3.71 -1.99
N ALA A 26 3.84 3.08 -0.82
CA ALA A 26 4.95 2.41 -0.17
C ALA A 26 5.12 0.96 -0.63
N HIS A 27 6.37 0.52 -0.69
CA HIS A 27 6.72 -0.87 -0.97
C HIS A 27 6.58 -1.79 0.26
N GLY A 28 6.60 -3.10 0.03
CA GLY A 28 6.69 -4.14 1.06
C GLY A 28 8.11 -4.33 1.60
N SER A 29 8.29 -5.33 2.48
CA SER A 29 9.60 -5.57 3.12
C SER A 29 10.68 -6.12 2.19
N GLY A 30 10.29 -6.82 1.12
CA GLY A 30 11.20 -7.61 0.28
C GLY A 30 11.61 -6.97 -1.05
N ALA A 31 10.95 -5.92 -1.48
CA ALA A 31 11.19 -5.27 -2.77
C ALA A 31 10.94 -3.77 -2.68
N GLY A 32 11.68 -2.97 -3.44
CA GLY A 32 11.61 -1.52 -3.41
C GLY A 32 10.50 -0.92 -4.29
N MET A 33 10.52 0.40 -4.38
CA MET A 33 9.54 1.20 -5.13
C MET A 33 9.49 0.89 -6.64
N ASP A 34 10.53 0.26 -7.18
CA ASP A 34 10.68 -0.14 -8.58
C ASP A 34 10.38 -1.62 -8.84
N SER A 35 9.75 -2.29 -7.88
CA SER A 35 9.31 -3.66 -8.09
C SER A 35 8.32 -3.76 -9.26
N PRO A 36 8.38 -4.83 -10.09
CA PRO A 36 7.46 -5.01 -11.21
C PRO A 36 5.98 -4.92 -10.80
N PHE A 37 5.64 -5.39 -9.58
CA PHE A 37 4.30 -5.27 -9.02
C PHE A 37 3.85 -3.80 -8.90
N LEU A 38 4.67 -2.96 -8.24
CA LEU A 38 4.32 -1.55 -8.03
C LEU A 38 4.41 -0.73 -9.32
N GLU A 39 5.32 -1.06 -10.23
CA GLU A 39 5.42 -0.40 -11.53
C GLU A 39 4.19 -0.66 -12.38
N HIS A 40 3.79 -1.94 -12.49
CA HIS A 40 2.60 -2.30 -13.26
C HIS A 40 1.34 -1.65 -12.68
N LEU A 41 1.14 -1.74 -11.38
CA LEU A 41 0.00 -1.12 -10.70
C LEU A 41 -0.03 0.40 -10.92
N ALA A 42 1.11 1.09 -10.81
CA ALA A 42 1.19 2.53 -11.01
C ALA A 42 0.78 2.95 -12.44
N VAL A 43 1.18 2.17 -13.45
CA VAL A 43 0.77 2.39 -14.85
C VAL A 43 -0.75 2.18 -15.01
N GLU A 44 -1.30 1.12 -14.43
CA GLU A 44 -2.74 0.85 -14.48
C GLU A 44 -3.57 1.91 -13.76
N LEU A 45 -3.07 2.45 -12.63
CA LEU A 45 -3.69 3.56 -11.91
C LEU A 45 -3.65 4.86 -12.72
N ALA A 46 -2.54 5.16 -13.40
CA ALA A 46 -2.44 6.35 -14.25
C ALA A 46 -3.43 6.33 -15.43
N ARG A 47 -3.69 5.15 -16.02
CA ARG A 47 -4.75 4.97 -17.03
C ARG A 47 -6.16 5.29 -16.50
N ARG A 48 -6.31 5.33 -15.19
CA ARG A 48 -7.57 5.59 -14.45
C ARG A 48 -7.55 6.92 -13.71
N GLU A 49 -6.74 7.85 -14.16
CA GLU A 49 -6.63 9.23 -13.65
C GLU A 49 -6.07 9.33 -12.23
N ILE A 50 -5.36 8.31 -11.75
CA ILE A 50 -4.71 8.34 -10.44
C ILE A 50 -3.20 8.51 -10.61
N ARG A 51 -2.67 9.57 -9.98
CA ARG A 51 -1.24 9.82 -9.87
C ARG A 51 -0.65 8.98 -8.75
N THR A 52 0.50 8.37 -8.97
CA THR A 52 1.25 7.66 -7.93
C THR A 52 2.62 8.26 -7.71
N LEU A 53 2.99 8.42 -6.45
CA LEU A 53 4.32 8.77 -5.98
C LEU A 53 4.86 7.59 -5.18
N ARG A 54 5.70 6.78 -5.79
CA ARG A 54 6.35 5.63 -5.15
C ARG A 54 7.67 6.06 -4.51
N PHE A 55 7.99 5.53 -3.36
CA PHE A 55 9.22 5.86 -2.63
C PHE A 55 9.83 4.63 -1.96
N ASP A 56 11.13 4.69 -1.69
CA ASP A 56 11.83 3.71 -0.88
C ASP A 56 11.87 4.15 0.60
N PHE A 57 11.60 3.23 1.52
CA PHE A 57 11.97 3.45 2.92
C PHE A 57 13.49 3.55 3.08
N PRO A 58 14.01 4.23 4.12
CA PRO A 58 15.45 4.50 4.27
C PRO A 58 16.33 3.25 4.16
N TYR A 59 15.91 2.11 4.71
CA TYR A 59 16.67 0.86 4.61
C TYR A 59 16.78 0.35 3.16
N MET A 60 15.73 0.52 2.37
CA MET A 60 15.70 0.08 0.97
C MET A 60 16.53 1.00 0.08
N ALA A 61 16.45 2.31 0.31
CA ALA A 61 17.29 3.29 -0.38
C ALA A 61 18.78 3.02 -0.11
N ARG A 62 19.15 2.72 1.15
CA ARG A 62 20.52 2.30 1.50
C ARG A 62 20.91 0.97 0.86
N ALA A 63 20.01 -0.03 0.87
CA ALA A 63 20.25 -1.32 0.22
C ALA A 63 20.55 -1.15 -1.28
N ARG A 64 19.80 -0.25 -1.95
CA ARG A 64 20.02 0.10 -3.35
C ARG A 64 21.37 0.79 -3.58
N ALA A 65 21.69 1.79 -2.77
CA ALA A 65 22.93 2.55 -2.90
C ALA A 65 24.19 1.69 -2.67
N GLU A 66 24.09 0.70 -1.77
CA GLU A 66 25.20 -0.17 -1.39
C GLU A 66 25.24 -1.49 -2.17
N GLY A 67 24.20 -1.80 -2.96
CA GLY A 67 24.06 -3.09 -3.65
C GLY A 67 23.93 -4.29 -2.69
N LYS A 68 23.48 -4.08 -1.45
CA LYS A 68 23.40 -5.10 -0.40
C LYS A 68 22.01 -5.16 0.22
N ARG A 69 21.48 -6.37 0.41
CA ARG A 69 20.22 -6.56 1.13
C ARG A 69 20.33 -6.05 2.57
N ARG A 70 19.29 -5.36 3.01
CA ARG A 70 19.12 -4.89 4.39
C ARG A 70 17.76 -5.33 4.94
N PRO A 71 17.69 -5.71 6.22
CA PRO A 71 16.40 -5.97 6.85
C PRO A 71 15.61 -4.66 6.97
N PRO A 72 14.27 -4.74 7.03
CA PRO A 72 13.43 -3.57 7.27
C PRO A 72 13.83 -2.84 8.56
N SER A 73 13.78 -1.51 8.50
CA SER A 73 13.96 -0.68 9.70
C SER A 73 12.83 -0.94 10.70
N PRO A 74 13.07 -0.70 12.02
CA PRO A 74 12.02 -0.74 13.03
C PRO A 74 10.84 0.18 12.67
N ALA A 75 9.63 -0.20 13.09
CA ALA A 75 8.40 0.55 12.79
C ALA A 75 8.48 2.06 13.09
N PRO A 76 9.05 2.54 14.21
CA PRO A 76 9.16 3.98 14.48
C PRO A 76 9.91 4.75 13.38
N VAL A 77 10.95 4.16 12.81
CA VAL A 77 11.72 4.78 11.70
C VAL A 77 10.87 4.89 10.44
N LEU A 78 10.12 3.83 10.11
CA LEU A 78 9.23 3.80 8.93
C LEU A 78 8.07 4.80 9.08
N LEU A 79 7.50 4.91 10.29
CA LEU A 79 6.43 5.85 10.60
C LEU A 79 6.92 7.31 10.53
N THR A 80 8.12 7.58 11.07
CA THR A 80 8.73 8.91 10.96
C THR A 80 8.95 9.30 9.49
N HIS A 81 9.45 8.37 8.68
CA HIS A 81 9.63 8.61 7.25
C HIS A 81 8.31 8.93 6.54
N TRP A 82 7.22 8.20 6.83
CA TRP A 82 5.89 8.51 6.32
C TRP A 82 5.43 9.93 6.66
N ARG A 83 5.58 10.35 7.93
CA ARG A 83 5.22 11.72 8.38
C ARG A 83 5.98 12.79 7.61
N GLN A 84 7.28 12.59 7.42
CA GLN A 84 8.13 13.51 6.66
C GLN A 84 7.69 13.62 5.19
N LEU A 85 7.39 12.50 4.54
CA LEU A 85 6.92 12.50 3.15
C LEU A 85 5.58 13.21 2.98
N VAL A 86 4.62 12.95 3.87
CA VAL A 86 3.31 13.63 3.83
C VAL A 86 3.45 15.12 4.10
N ALA A 87 4.25 15.51 5.10
CA ALA A 87 4.51 16.93 5.40
C ALA A 87 5.15 17.65 4.19
N ARG A 88 6.11 17.00 3.54
CA ARG A 88 6.74 17.53 2.35
C ARG A 88 5.77 17.67 1.18
N TRP A 89 4.96 16.64 0.91
CA TRP A 89 3.95 16.71 -0.13
C TRP A 89 2.99 17.89 0.11
N ARG A 90 2.49 18.05 1.33
CA ARG A 90 1.58 19.15 1.70
C ARG A 90 2.19 20.53 1.59
N ALA A 91 3.49 20.65 1.76
CA ALA A 91 4.21 21.92 1.57
C ALA A 91 4.35 22.31 0.09
N ALA A 92 4.35 21.34 -0.81
CA ALA A 92 4.55 21.52 -2.24
C ALA A 92 3.27 21.48 -3.06
N GLU A 93 2.25 20.77 -2.60
CA GLU A 93 1.05 20.44 -3.35
C GLU A 93 -0.23 20.53 -2.50
N SER A 94 -1.35 20.67 -3.18
CA SER A 94 -2.69 20.71 -2.57
C SER A 94 -3.60 19.63 -3.17
N GLY A 95 -4.70 19.33 -2.49
CA GLY A 95 -5.69 18.37 -2.93
C GLY A 95 -5.76 17.11 -2.07
N PRO A 96 -6.61 16.13 -2.44
CA PRO A 96 -6.77 14.91 -1.67
C PRO A 96 -5.55 14.01 -1.80
N LEU A 97 -4.93 13.69 -0.67
CA LEU A 97 -3.82 12.77 -0.56
C LEU A 97 -4.29 11.43 0.00
N TRP A 98 -4.07 10.39 -0.77
CA TRP A 98 -4.30 9.00 -0.37
C TRP A 98 -3.00 8.33 0.03
N LEU A 99 -3.02 7.57 1.11
CA LEU A 99 -1.91 6.71 1.47
C LEU A 99 -2.14 5.33 0.88
N ALA A 100 -1.08 4.71 0.39
CA ALA A 100 -1.17 3.38 -0.19
C ALA A 100 0.09 2.56 0.13
N GLY A 101 -0.05 1.24 0.18
CA GLY A 101 1.14 0.41 0.36
C GLY A 101 0.91 -1.08 0.21
N LYS A 102 1.98 -1.75 -0.24
CA LYS A 102 2.06 -3.19 -0.30
C LYS A 102 2.50 -3.74 1.06
N SER A 103 1.76 -4.73 1.61
CA SER A 103 2.19 -5.49 2.79
C SER A 103 2.63 -4.57 3.96
N MET A 104 3.88 -4.63 4.37
CA MET A 104 4.45 -3.77 5.42
C MET A 104 4.16 -2.28 5.16
N GLY A 105 4.28 -1.82 3.92
CA GLY A 105 4.01 -0.42 3.55
C GLY A 105 2.57 -0.01 3.85
N GLY A 106 1.59 -0.85 3.49
CA GLY A 106 0.18 -0.63 3.80
C GLY A 106 -0.09 -0.64 5.30
N ARG A 107 0.52 -1.59 6.03
CA ARG A 107 0.40 -1.62 7.49
C ARG A 107 0.99 -0.37 8.15
N MET A 108 2.13 0.14 7.70
CA MET A 108 2.68 1.39 8.26
C MET A 108 1.78 2.59 7.93
N ALA A 109 1.22 2.64 6.72
CA ALA A 109 0.28 3.68 6.34
C ALA A 109 -1.00 3.65 7.19
N SER A 110 -1.55 2.46 7.48
CA SER A 110 -2.77 2.31 8.29
C SER A 110 -2.63 2.80 9.73
N LEU A 111 -1.43 2.73 10.30
CA LEU A 111 -1.13 3.27 11.63
C LEU A 111 -1.10 4.80 11.69
N LEU A 112 -1.09 5.47 10.55
CA LEU A 112 -0.94 6.93 10.43
C LEU A 112 -2.09 7.60 9.67
N ALA A 113 -2.97 6.84 9.04
CA ALA A 113 -3.98 7.40 8.14
C ALA A 113 -4.87 8.44 8.81
N ASP A 114 -5.39 8.15 10.00
CA ASP A 114 -6.18 9.09 10.80
C ASP A 114 -5.34 10.27 11.31
N GLU A 115 -4.16 10.00 11.87
CA GLU A 115 -3.24 11.04 12.37
C GLU A 115 -2.88 12.04 11.27
N LEU A 116 -2.62 11.53 10.09
CA LEU A 116 -2.22 12.36 8.95
C LEU A 116 -3.42 12.95 8.19
N GLY A 117 -4.67 12.70 8.58
CA GLY A 117 -5.84 13.18 7.86
C GLY A 117 -5.78 12.84 6.38
N ALA A 118 -5.49 11.58 6.06
CA ALA A 118 -5.50 11.11 4.69
C ALA A 118 -6.93 11.12 4.12
N ALA A 119 -7.06 11.41 2.83
CA ALA A 119 -8.37 11.32 2.16
C ALA A 119 -8.87 9.87 2.08
N GLY A 120 -7.94 8.91 2.11
CA GLY A 120 -8.23 7.50 2.20
C GLY A 120 -6.95 6.66 2.21
N LEU A 121 -7.13 5.36 2.37
CA LEU A 121 -6.05 4.38 2.50
C LEU A 121 -6.27 3.18 1.59
N ILE A 122 -5.22 2.74 0.90
CA ILE A 122 -5.23 1.53 0.08
C ILE A 122 -4.16 0.56 0.60
N CYS A 123 -4.56 -0.63 1.02
CA CYS A 123 -3.65 -1.69 1.44
C CYS A 123 -3.68 -2.86 0.45
N LEU A 124 -2.51 -3.25 -0.05
CA LEU A 124 -2.34 -4.34 -1.01
C LEU A 124 -1.69 -5.54 -0.31
N GLY A 125 -2.45 -6.57 0.00
CA GLY A 125 -2.00 -7.69 0.81
C GLY A 125 -1.66 -7.25 2.23
N TYR A 126 -2.67 -6.91 3.03
CA TYR A 126 -2.43 -6.49 4.41
C TYR A 126 -1.92 -7.65 5.27
N PRO A 127 -0.80 -7.48 6.01
CA PRO A 127 -0.25 -8.54 6.84
C PRO A 127 -0.95 -8.56 8.21
N PHE A 128 -2.13 -9.16 8.30
CA PHE A 128 -2.94 -9.22 9.54
C PHE A 128 -2.20 -9.87 10.71
N HIS A 129 -1.27 -10.76 10.42
CA HIS A 129 -0.35 -11.38 11.37
C HIS A 129 0.99 -11.72 10.69
N PRO A 130 2.06 -12.04 11.42
CA PRO A 130 3.29 -12.59 10.83
C PRO A 130 3.07 -14.00 10.27
N ALA A 131 3.84 -14.38 9.27
CA ALA A 131 3.80 -15.73 8.72
C ALA A 131 3.97 -16.80 9.81
N GLY A 132 3.08 -17.78 9.83
CA GLY A 132 3.07 -18.88 10.79
C GLY A 132 2.78 -18.49 12.24
N LYS A 133 2.22 -17.29 12.48
CA LYS A 133 1.85 -16.79 13.82
C LYS A 133 0.48 -16.11 13.80
N PRO A 134 -0.59 -16.83 13.50
CA PRO A 134 -1.94 -16.26 13.36
C PRO A 134 -2.48 -15.68 14.67
N GLU A 135 -1.96 -16.12 15.81
CA GLU A 135 -2.29 -15.58 17.14
C GLU A 135 -1.72 -14.18 17.41
N ARG A 136 -0.75 -13.72 16.60
CA ARG A 136 -0.10 -12.41 16.77
C ARG A 136 -0.72 -11.35 15.87
N LEU A 137 -1.96 -11.00 16.16
CA LEU A 137 -2.72 -10.05 15.34
C LEU A 137 -2.09 -8.65 15.29
N ARG A 138 -2.32 -7.99 14.16
CA ARG A 138 -1.90 -6.63 13.86
C ARG A 138 -3.11 -5.78 13.46
N THR A 139 -4.24 -6.00 14.13
CA THR A 139 -5.57 -5.48 13.77
C THR A 139 -6.13 -4.48 14.78
N GLU A 140 -5.50 -4.31 15.94
CA GLU A 140 -6.02 -3.50 17.03
C GLU A 140 -6.49 -2.10 16.56
N HIS A 141 -5.64 -1.38 15.83
CA HIS A 141 -5.98 -0.05 15.31
C HIS A 141 -7.00 -0.09 14.15
N LEU A 142 -7.13 -1.21 13.45
CA LEU A 142 -8.10 -1.36 12.36
C LEU A 142 -9.54 -1.40 12.88
N ALA A 143 -9.75 -1.78 14.14
CA ALA A 143 -11.08 -1.83 14.74
C ALA A 143 -11.72 -0.43 14.92
N THR A 144 -10.90 0.62 14.93
CA THR A 144 -11.34 2.01 15.17
C THR A 144 -10.86 2.98 14.08
N LEU A 145 -10.26 2.49 13.00
CA LEU A 145 -9.76 3.32 11.91
C LEU A 145 -10.91 4.11 11.27
N ALA A 146 -10.83 5.43 11.28
CA ALA A 146 -11.87 6.31 10.74
C ALA A 146 -11.67 6.61 9.26
N THR A 147 -10.42 6.61 8.79
CA THR A 147 -10.08 6.87 7.39
C THR A 147 -10.70 5.82 6.45
N PRO A 148 -11.44 6.22 5.40
CA PRO A 148 -11.95 5.31 4.38
C PRO A 148 -10.82 4.42 3.84
N THR A 149 -10.99 3.11 3.92
CA THR A 149 -9.89 2.16 3.67
C THR A 149 -10.34 1.01 2.77
N LEU A 150 -9.60 0.78 1.70
CA LEU A 150 -9.71 -0.41 0.86
C LEU A 150 -8.54 -1.35 1.11
N ILE A 151 -8.82 -2.56 1.56
CA ILE A 151 -7.84 -3.65 1.65
C ILE A 151 -8.09 -4.60 0.48
N VAL A 152 -7.15 -4.67 -0.47
CA VAL A 152 -7.17 -5.68 -1.53
C VAL A 152 -6.37 -6.88 -1.06
N GLN A 153 -7.04 -8.02 -0.86
CA GLN A 153 -6.47 -9.19 -0.19
C GLN A 153 -6.64 -10.46 -1.02
N GLY A 154 -5.61 -11.28 -1.08
CA GLY A 154 -5.70 -12.61 -1.67
C GLY A 154 -6.45 -13.59 -0.77
N GLU A 155 -7.39 -14.39 -1.31
CA GLU A 155 -8.15 -15.37 -0.53
C GLU A 155 -7.26 -16.39 0.20
N ARG A 156 -6.08 -16.67 -0.33
CA ARG A 156 -5.09 -17.62 0.22
C ARG A 156 -3.87 -16.93 0.80
N ASP A 157 -3.97 -15.66 1.15
CA ASP A 157 -2.84 -14.94 1.76
C ASP A 157 -2.45 -15.59 3.09
N ALA A 158 -1.20 -16.03 3.20
CA ALA A 158 -0.67 -16.68 4.41
C ALA A 158 -0.47 -15.71 5.59
N LEU A 159 -0.70 -14.42 5.39
CA LEU A 159 -0.65 -13.38 6.44
C LEU A 159 -2.03 -12.88 6.83
N GLY A 160 -3.09 -13.60 6.46
CA GLY A 160 -4.50 -13.33 6.72
C GLY A 160 -5.34 -13.74 5.52
N ASN A 161 -5.78 -14.98 5.50
CA ASN A 161 -6.69 -15.53 4.48
C ASN A 161 -8.14 -15.13 4.76
N ARG A 162 -9.04 -15.45 3.84
CA ARG A 162 -10.45 -15.07 3.92
C ARG A 162 -11.16 -15.61 5.16
N GLU A 163 -10.87 -16.83 5.57
CA GLU A 163 -11.50 -17.46 6.73
C GLU A 163 -11.03 -16.80 8.04
N GLU A 164 -9.73 -16.54 8.16
CA GLU A 164 -9.15 -15.86 9.33
C GLU A 164 -9.70 -14.45 9.48
N VAL A 165 -9.70 -13.67 8.39
CA VAL A 165 -10.11 -12.25 8.42
C VAL A 165 -11.61 -12.10 8.70
N ALA A 166 -12.44 -13.07 8.33
CA ALA A 166 -13.87 -13.10 8.67
C ALA A 166 -14.13 -13.08 10.19
N GLY A 167 -13.16 -13.52 10.99
CA GLY A 167 -13.22 -13.50 12.46
C GLY A 167 -12.64 -12.22 13.09
N TYR A 168 -12.10 -11.28 12.32
CA TYR A 168 -11.47 -10.08 12.88
C TYR A 168 -12.46 -8.90 13.00
N THR A 169 -12.27 -8.09 14.02
CA THR A 169 -13.00 -6.83 14.16
C THR A 169 -12.32 -5.75 13.31
N LEU A 170 -13.01 -5.32 12.27
CA LEU A 170 -12.60 -4.22 11.40
C LEU A 170 -13.60 -3.07 11.51
N ALA A 171 -13.14 -1.82 11.43
CA ALA A 171 -14.00 -0.65 11.43
C ALA A 171 -14.94 -0.63 10.19
N PRO A 172 -16.14 -0.03 10.28
CA PRO A 172 -17.05 0.09 9.15
C PRO A 172 -16.50 0.89 7.97
N SER A 173 -15.48 1.70 8.19
CA SER A 173 -14.72 2.44 7.14
C SER A 173 -13.83 1.53 6.28
N ILE A 174 -13.67 0.25 6.64
CA ILE A 174 -12.78 -0.68 5.94
C ILE A 174 -13.60 -1.61 5.04
N GLU A 175 -13.34 -1.52 3.76
CA GLU A 175 -13.79 -2.48 2.75
C GLU A 175 -12.67 -3.49 2.46
N VAL A 176 -12.99 -4.78 2.39
CA VAL A 176 -12.04 -5.83 1.98
C VAL A 176 -12.45 -6.41 0.63
N GLN A 177 -11.67 -6.09 -0.40
CA GLN A 177 -11.81 -6.66 -1.73
C GLN A 177 -11.00 -7.96 -1.84
N TRP A 178 -11.67 -9.07 -1.96
CA TRP A 178 -11.04 -10.38 -2.09
C TRP A 178 -10.69 -10.71 -3.52
N ILE A 179 -9.44 -11.13 -3.74
CA ILE A 179 -8.97 -11.64 -5.02
C ILE A 179 -8.98 -13.17 -4.99
N ALA A 180 -9.87 -13.74 -5.78
CA ALA A 180 -10.09 -15.18 -5.83
C ALA A 180 -8.79 -15.94 -6.12
N THR A 181 -8.54 -16.99 -5.35
CA THR A 181 -7.39 -17.89 -5.46
C THR A 181 -6.01 -17.23 -5.34
N ALA A 182 -5.92 -15.91 -5.08
CA ALA A 182 -4.65 -15.21 -5.00
C ALA A 182 -3.94 -15.39 -3.65
N ASP A 183 -2.62 -15.27 -3.67
CA ASP A 183 -1.74 -15.27 -2.52
C ASP A 183 -1.45 -13.84 -2.01
N HIS A 184 -0.45 -13.70 -1.12
CA HIS A 184 0.00 -12.41 -0.56
C HIS A 184 0.47 -11.39 -1.61
N ASP A 185 0.94 -11.86 -2.75
CA ASP A 185 1.38 -11.00 -3.86
C ASP A 185 0.26 -10.76 -4.89
N LEU A 186 -0.99 -11.04 -4.52
CA LEU A 186 -2.16 -11.00 -5.40
C LEU A 186 -1.98 -11.85 -6.66
N LYS A 187 -1.17 -12.91 -6.55
CA LYS A 187 -0.91 -13.84 -7.63
C LYS A 187 -1.92 -14.99 -7.57
N PRO A 188 -2.78 -15.13 -8.60
CA PRO A 188 -3.78 -16.18 -8.63
C PRO A 188 -3.15 -17.54 -8.94
N LEU A 189 -3.86 -18.62 -8.62
CA LEU A 189 -3.46 -19.97 -9.03
C LEU A 189 -3.52 -20.08 -10.56
N LYS A 190 -2.59 -20.81 -11.15
CA LYS A 190 -2.55 -21.05 -12.62
C LYS A 190 -3.87 -21.61 -13.17
N ARG A 191 -4.57 -22.45 -12.41
CA ARG A 191 -5.88 -23.04 -12.80
C ARG A 191 -7.02 -22.03 -12.89
N SER A 192 -6.85 -20.79 -12.36
CA SER A 192 -7.85 -19.73 -12.51
C SER A 192 -7.92 -19.17 -13.92
N GLY A 193 -6.90 -19.41 -14.73
CA GLY A 193 -6.78 -18.84 -16.07
C GLY A 193 -6.34 -17.36 -16.08
N LEU A 194 -6.19 -16.72 -14.92
CA LEU A 194 -5.78 -15.33 -14.79
C LEU A 194 -4.28 -15.21 -14.56
N SER A 195 -3.67 -14.17 -15.15
CA SER A 195 -2.32 -13.72 -14.84
C SER A 195 -2.34 -12.71 -13.69
N GLN A 196 -1.20 -12.50 -13.05
CA GLN A 196 -1.06 -11.46 -12.03
C GLN A 196 -1.26 -10.04 -12.63
N THR A 197 -0.88 -9.84 -13.88
CA THR A 197 -1.06 -8.55 -14.57
C THR A 197 -2.53 -8.20 -14.77
N GLU A 198 -3.37 -9.16 -15.14
CA GLU A 198 -4.82 -8.98 -15.24
C GLU A 198 -5.42 -8.66 -13.86
N VAL A 199 -5.02 -9.39 -12.82
CA VAL A 199 -5.45 -9.11 -11.44
C VAL A 199 -5.05 -7.69 -11.00
N LEU A 200 -3.85 -7.23 -11.34
CA LEU A 200 -3.41 -5.86 -11.00
C LEU A 200 -4.17 -4.79 -11.78
N ALA A 201 -4.55 -5.05 -13.03
CA ALA A 201 -5.40 -4.15 -13.82
C ALA A 201 -6.80 -4.03 -13.21
N ASP A 202 -7.40 -5.15 -12.77
CA ASP A 202 -8.68 -5.17 -12.07
C ASP A 202 -8.58 -4.51 -10.69
N THR A 203 -7.49 -4.77 -9.96
CA THR A 203 -7.18 -4.08 -8.69
C THR A 203 -7.13 -2.56 -8.87
N ALA A 204 -6.48 -2.07 -9.92
CA ALA A 204 -6.44 -0.65 -10.21
C ALA A 204 -7.82 -0.07 -10.56
N ALA A 205 -8.71 -0.86 -11.20
CA ALA A 205 -10.08 -0.45 -11.45
C ALA A 205 -10.89 -0.33 -10.16
N HIS A 206 -10.78 -1.29 -9.24
CA HIS A 206 -11.42 -1.21 -7.91
C HIS A 206 -10.90 -0.02 -7.10
N ILE A 207 -9.59 0.21 -7.06
CA ILE A 207 -8.99 1.37 -6.39
C ILE A 207 -9.56 2.67 -6.99
N ALA A 208 -9.64 2.79 -8.30
CA ALA A 208 -10.17 4.00 -8.95
C ALA A 208 -11.65 4.21 -8.65
N ALA A 209 -12.45 3.16 -8.58
CA ALA A 209 -13.85 3.24 -8.18
C ALA A 209 -13.98 3.72 -6.74
N PHE A 210 -13.23 3.12 -5.81
CA PHE A 210 -13.21 3.49 -4.40
C PHE A 210 -12.77 4.95 -4.18
N VAL A 211 -11.74 5.41 -4.88
CA VAL A 211 -11.27 6.80 -4.82
C VAL A 211 -12.34 7.79 -5.33
N ARG A 212 -13.11 7.43 -6.38
CA ARG A 212 -14.17 8.29 -6.93
C ARG A 212 -15.35 8.46 -6.00
N THR A 213 -15.68 7.47 -5.19
CA THR A 213 -16.75 7.54 -4.20
C THR A 213 -16.34 8.26 -2.93
N GLY A 214 -15.07 8.52 -2.74
CA GLY A 214 -14.51 9.09 -1.51
C GLY A 214 -14.33 8.07 -0.39
N GLY A 215 -14.42 6.78 -0.74
CA GLY A 215 -14.37 5.65 0.16
C GLY A 215 -15.73 5.10 0.49
#